data_e52669d36ae21d01aad17e9ca0d5ca59
#
_entry.id   e52669d36ae21d01aad17e9ca0d5ca59
#
_cell.length_a   1.000
_cell.length_b   1.000
_cell.length_c   1.000
_cell.angle_alpha   90.00
_cell.angle_beta   90.00
_cell.angle_gamma   90.00
#
_symmetry.space_group_name_H-M   'P 1'
#
loop_
_entity.id
_entity.type
_entity.pdbx_description
1 polymer ?
#
loop_
_entity_poly.entity_id
_entity_poly.type
_entity_poly.pdbx_seq_one_letter_code
_entity_poly.pdbx_strand_id
1 'polypeptide(L)'
;MVTPIRRAKCPGIVALALSVLWGVVAALQLATPCWADSAEAAEVPASDASAAPASAPPSGLSRWFNPANAPFIPIPLIGVDPDSGTTLGVIPTWLKTDEHHHIRRIIAPDVLYNPYFGIGFHARVYAYPSVDEQWSVVTGAKQRVERKFVVEYQSGRLRAQRCSFNGSLMYDRDGTPRFFGIGNQSPQSAETNYTNEQESVQAQIGLNLSKAWQLLYTGRMRVLDVLPGTLERIASIGDRFGDILGLGTSHELLNRLSVVYDTRDDLTVASRGMKWVVYGGLASRHGVFNDSLYSEAGVDASAFRPIAKDTTLAAHLAVRYLPSAHRVPFWALSSIGGDRSQVGGVQPLRGFGAGRFYDRNSFSTTIELRRTVMSFNAISTHVELELAPFVDLGRVFARSSTWPLAQLHKVGGLGIRGIARPFVVGYVDIGYGSEGMAVFTGINYPF
;
A
#
# COMPACT_ATOMS: atom_id res chain seq x y z
N MET A 1 -29.49 34.73 8.89
CA MET A 1 -29.69 34.00 10.17
C MET A 1 -29.09 32.63 9.97
N VAL A 2 -27.86 32.42 10.44
CA VAL A 2 -27.10 31.18 10.26
C VAL A 2 -27.28 30.36 11.53
N THR A 3 -27.96 29.24 11.43
CA THR A 3 -28.15 28.30 12.54
C THR A 3 -26.86 27.49 12.78
N PRO A 4 -26.35 27.37 13.99
CA PRO A 4 -25.14 26.61 14.26
C PRO A 4 -25.44 25.10 14.21
N ILE A 5 -24.67 24.38 13.40
CA ILE A 5 -24.66 22.91 13.32
C ILE A 5 -24.15 22.37 14.66
N ARG A 6 -25.01 21.71 15.41
CA ARG A 6 -24.65 20.97 16.62
C ARG A 6 -23.76 19.78 16.24
N ARG A 7 -22.51 19.81 16.68
CA ARG A 7 -21.64 18.64 16.70
C ARG A 7 -22.23 17.57 17.62
N ALA A 8 -22.73 16.51 17.04
CA ALA A 8 -23.07 15.29 17.79
C ALA A 8 -21.77 14.68 18.32
N LYS A 9 -21.56 14.68 19.60
CA LYS A 9 -20.52 13.90 20.26
C LYS A 9 -20.95 12.44 20.17
N CYS A 10 -20.22 11.61 19.42
CA CYS A 10 -20.41 10.17 19.38
C CYS A 10 -19.64 9.51 20.55
N PRO A 11 -20.27 9.18 21.68
CA PRO A 11 -19.59 8.46 22.76
C PRO A 11 -19.33 6.97 22.44
N GLY A 12 -19.84 6.47 21.30
CA GLY A 12 -19.73 5.07 20.93
C GLY A 12 -18.36 4.61 20.41
N ILE A 13 -17.58 5.52 19.80
CA ILE A 13 -16.30 5.17 19.16
C ILE A 13 -15.24 4.82 20.21
N VAL A 14 -15.19 5.54 21.33
CA VAL A 14 -14.24 5.26 22.42
C VAL A 14 -14.57 3.93 23.12
N ALA A 15 -15.85 3.61 23.31
CA ALA A 15 -16.28 2.36 23.90
C ALA A 15 -16.02 1.17 22.95
N LEU A 16 -16.18 1.37 21.63
CA LEU A 16 -15.92 0.35 20.63
C LEU A 16 -14.41 0.11 20.45
N ALA A 17 -13.60 1.17 20.44
CA ALA A 17 -12.15 1.07 20.41
C ALA A 17 -11.60 0.37 21.66
N LEU A 18 -12.17 0.63 22.84
CA LEU A 18 -11.82 -0.05 24.08
C LEU A 18 -12.21 -1.54 24.06
N SER A 19 -13.31 -1.93 23.43
CA SER A 19 -13.70 -3.35 23.32
C SER A 19 -12.81 -4.15 22.37
N VAL A 20 -12.29 -3.52 21.30
CA VAL A 20 -11.28 -4.14 20.41
C VAL A 20 -9.92 -4.17 21.09
N LEU A 21 -9.55 -3.11 21.81
CA LEU A 21 -8.32 -3.11 22.63
C LEU A 21 -8.37 -4.21 23.69
N TRP A 22 -9.54 -4.44 24.33
CA TRP A 22 -9.75 -5.55 25.25
C TRP A 22 -9.69 -6.92 24.57
N GLY A 23 -10.23 -7.06 23.37
CA GLY A 23 -10.12 -8.28 22.56
C GLY A 23 -8.67 -8.56 22.16
N VAL A 24 -7.92 -7.53 21.78
CA VAL A 24 -6.48 -7.62 21.45
C VAL A 24 -5.66 -7.90 22.71
N VAL A 25 -5.96 -7.26 23.84
CA VAL A 25 -5.30 -7.51 25.13
C VAL A 25 -5.61 -8.92 25.65
N ALA A 26 -6.85 -9.42 25.51
CA ALA A 26 -7.21 -10.79 25.84
C ALA A 26 -6.52 -11.82 24.91
N ALA A 27 -6.40 -11.54 23.63
CA ALA A 27 -5.62 -12.36 22.67
C ALA A 27 -4.12 -12.34 22.99
N LEU A 28 -3.58 -11.19 23.42
CA LEU A 28 -2.21 -11.05 23.89
C LEU A 28 -1.96 -11.79 25.20
N GLN A 29 -2.92 -11.84 26.10
CA GLN A 29 -2.80 -12.61 27.36
C GLN A 29 -2.84 -14.13 27.11
N LEU A 30 -3.54 -14.59 26.08
CA LEU A 30 -3.50 -15.97 25.62
C LEU A 30 -2.24 -16.33 24.83
N ALA A 31 -1.51 -15.31 24.32
CA ALA A 31 -0.27 -15.45 23.57
C ALA A 31 1.00 -15.36 24.46
N THR A 32 0.87 -15.13 25.75
CA THR A 32 2.00 -14.98 26.69
C THR A 32 2.97 -16.17 26.77
N PRO A 33 2.67 -17.42 26.37
CA PRO A 33 3.71 -18.43 26.24
C PRO A 33 4.57 -18.31 24.96
N CYS A 34 4.27 -17.38 24.04
CA CYS A 34 5.08 -17.18 22.83
C CYS A 34 6.35 -16.34 23.03
N TRP A 35 6.52 -15.71 24.19
CA TRP A 35 7.63 -14.74 24.44
C TRP A 35 8.80 -15.28 25.24
N ALA A 36 8.78 -16.54 25.64
CA ALA A 36 9.83 -17.15 26.42
C ALA A 36 10.47 -18.30 25.63
N ASP A 37 11.29 -17.99 24.64
CA ASP A 37 12.51 -18.75 24.38
C ASP A 37 13.45 -17.94 23.50
N SER A 38 14.61 -17.78 24.06
CA SER A 38 15.81 -17.06 23.77
C SER A 38 16.32 -17.00 22.34
N ALA A 39 16.86 -15.81 22.06
CA ALA A 39 17.76 -15.47 20.99
C ALA A 39 19.03 -16.34 20.98
N GLU A 40 19.24 -17.04 19.89
CA GLU A 40 20.57 -17.44 19.45
C GLU A 40 20.78 -16.87 18.03
N ALA A 41 21.63 -15.86 17.97
CA ALA A 41 21.96 -15.13 16.75
C ALA A 41 22.84 -16.00 15.86
N ALA A 42 22.38 -16.32 14.66
CA ALA A 42 23.21 -16.88 13.61
C ALA A 42 24.09 -15.76 13.02
N GLU A 43 25.38 -15.82 13.26
CA GLU A 43 26.40 -15.00 12.62
C GLU A 43 26.52 -15.35 11.13
N VAL A 44 26.39 -14.33 10.30
CA VAL A 44 26.73 -14.39 8.86
C VAL A 44 28.16 -13.90 8.72
N PRO A 45 29.06 -14.63 8.05
CA PRO A 45 30.46 -14.24 7.96
C PRO A 45 30.65 -12.98 7.08
N ALA A 46 31.42 -12.05 7.61
CA ALA A 46 31.83 -10.83 6.93
C ALA A 46 32.85 -11.15 5.81
N SER A 47 32.64 -10.63 4.62
CA SER A 47 33.66 -10.61 3.57
C SER A 47 34.48 -9.32 3.69
N ASP A 48 35.80 -9.48 3.76
CA ASP A 48 36.79 -8.41 3.80
C ASP A 48 36.71 -7.50 2.57
N ALA A 49 36.45 -6.21 2.78
CA ALA A 49 36.60 -5.17 1.80
C ALA A 49 37.77 -4.26 2.21
N SER A 50 38.80 -4.31 1.37
CA SER A 50 40.03 -3.51 1.41
C SER A 50 39.72 -2.00 1.40
N ALA A 51 40.36 -1.27 2.32
CA ALA A 51 40.27 0.19 2.46
C ALA A 51 41.08 0.91 1.36
N ALA A 52 40.43 1.81 0.62
CA ALA A 52 41.07 2.78 -0.28
C ALA A 52 41.40 4.08 0.48
N PRO A 53 42.46 4.84 0.07
CA PRO A 53 42.98 5.95 0.86
C PRO A 53 42.08 7.18 0.85
N ALA A 54 42.01 7.86 1.99
CA ALA A 54 41.23 9.05 2.24
C ALA A 54 41.67 10.25 1.41
N SER A 55 40.79 10.80 0.58
CA SER A 55 40.96 12.08 -0.12
C SER A 55 40.52 13.26 0.73
N ALA A 56 41.15 14.41 0.60
CA ALA A 56 40.94 15.65 1.35
C ALA A 56 39.48 16.13 1.30
N PRO A 57 38.96 16.79 2.38
CA PRO A 57 37.55 17.18 2.46
C PRO A 57 37.20 18.28 1.44
N PRO A 58 36.13 18.11 0.65
CA PRO A 58 35.67 19.13 -0.28
C PRO A 58 35.02 20.32 0.45
N SER A 59 35.28 21.53 -0.02
CA SER A 59 34.80 22.79 0.56
C SER A 59 33.42 23.18 0.05
N GLY A 60 32.56 23.70 0.93
CA GLY A 60 31.35 24.46 0.59
C GLY A 60 30.19 23.68 -0.01
N LEU A 61 29.49 24.29 -0.94
CA LEU A 61 28.27 23.79 -1.61
C LEU A 61 28.45 22.44 -2.33
N SER A 62 29.66 22.09 -2.77
CA SER A 62 29.95 20.79 -3.39
C SER A 62 29.73 19.61 -2.45
N ARG A 63 29.79 19.83 -1.13
CA ARG A 63 29.49 18.81 -0.11
C ARG A 63 28.01 18.42 -0.07
N TRP A 64 27.12 19.33 -0.44
CA TRP A 64 25.67 19.12 -0.47
C TRP A 64 25.22 18.32 -1.69
N PHE A 65 25.97 18.43 -2.81
CA PHE A 65 25.66 17.74 -4.07
C PHE A 65 26.47 16.45 -4.29
N ASN A 66 27.40 16.14 -3.37
CA ASN A 66 28.10 14.86 -3.41
C ASN A 66 27.30 13.83 -2.61
N PRO A 67 26.69 12.80 -3.24
CA PRO A 67 25.85 11.81 -2.55
C PRO A 67 26.56 11.10 -1.40
N ALA A 68 27.90 10.97 -1.46
CA ALA A 68 28.69 10.32 -0.41
C ALA A 68 28.80 11.14 0.89
N ASN A 69 28.66 12.46 0.82
CA ASN A 69 28.90 13.38 1.94
C ASN A 69 27.70 14.31 2.23
N ALA A 70 26.61 14.18 1.48
CA ALA A 70 25.42 14.99 1.68
C ALA A 70 24.75 14.66 3.03
N PRO A 71 24.26 15.66 3.78
CA PRO A 71 23.58 15.41 5.06
C PRO A 71 22.23 14.74 4.88
N PHE A 72 21.65 14.79 3.69
CA PHE A 72 20.39 14.15 3.33
C PHE A 72 20.32 13.90 1.81
N ILE A 73 19.44 13.01 1.38
CA ILE A 73 19.16 12.74 -0.03
C ILE A 73 17.95 13.60 -0.46
N PRO A 74 18.10 14.60 -1.34
CA PRO A 74 16.97 15.33 -1.90
C PRO A 74 16.31 14.49 -2.99
N ILE A 75 15.18 13.86 -2.69
CA ILE A 75 14.41 13.09 -3.66
C ILE A 75 13.40 14.03 -4.32
N PRO A 76 13.48 14.28 -5.64
CA PRO A 76 12.44 15.02 -6.34
C PRO A 76 11.16 14.20 -6.36
N LEU A 77 10.03 14.84 -6.07
CA LEU A 77 8.70 14.25 -6.16
C LEU A 77 8.03 14.82 -7.41
N ILE A 78 7.82 13.96 -8.39
CA ILE A 78 7.09 14.30 -9.62
C ILE A 78 6.07 13.18 -9.80
N GLY A 79 4.80 13.51 -9.64
CA GLY A 79 3.69 12.58 -9.85
C GLY A 79 2.77 13.12 -10.94
N VAL A 80 2.36 12.28 -11.85
CA VAL A 80 1.29 12.56 -12.82
C VAL A 80 0.27 11.45 -12.69
N ASP A 81 -0.78 11.74 -11.96
CA ASP A 81 -1.85 10.80 -11.69
C ASP A 81 -3.11 11.30 -12.40
N PRO A 82 -3.82 10.43 -13.14
CA PRO A 82 -5.07 10.80 -13.80
C PRO A 82 -6.12 11.41 -12.85
N ASP A 83 -6.13 10.98 -11.59
CA ASP A 83 -7.11 11.39 -10.58
C ASP A 83 -6.70 12.69 -9.86
N SER A 84 -5.43 12.83 -9.51
CA SER A 84 -4.93 13.95 -8.70
C SER A 84 -4.15 15.00 -9.50
N GLY A 85 -3.96 14.79 -10.80
CA GLY A 85 -3.18 15.69 -11.67
C GLY A 85 -1.68 15.64 -11.37
N THR A 86 -0.98 16.70 -11.75
CA THR A 86 0.48 16.79 -11.55
C THR A 86 0.81 17.28 -10.16
N THR A 87 1.62 16.53 -9.44
CA THR A 87 2.18 16.91 -8.13
C THR A 87 3.68 17.10 -8.28
N LEU A 88 4.19 18.22 -7.80
CA LEU A 88 5.61 18.54 -7.77
C LEU A 88 6.05 18.78 -6.33
N GLY A 89 7.23 18.31 -5.97
CA GLY A 89 7.73 18.48 -4.61
C GLY A 89 9.16 18.00 -4.42
N VAL A 90 9.58 18.03 -3.16
CA VAL A 90 10.89 17.51 -2.74
C VAL A 90 10.74 16.78 -1.41
N ILE A 91 11.45 15.66 -1.30
CA ILE A 91 11.51 14.82 -0.11
C ILE A 91 12.96 14.79 0.36
N PRO A 92 13.40 15.72 1.22
CA PRO A 92 14.69 15.60 1.90
C PRO A 92 14.66 14.36 2.80
N THR A 93 15.54 13.41 2.55
CA THR A 93 15.56 12.12 3.24
C THR A 93 16.84 11.95 4.04
N TRP A 94 16.71 11.73 5.34
CA TRP A 94 17.79 11.38 6.25
C TRP A 94 17.77 9.89 6.55
N LEU A 95 18.92 9.26 6.40
CA LEU A 95 19.13 7.86 6.75
C LEU A 95 19.95 7.78 8.04
N LYS A 96 19.48 7.00 9.00
CA LYS A 96 20.25 6.59 10.17
C LYS A 96 20.63 5.13 10.02
N THR A 97 21.93 4.85 10.01
CA THR A 97 22.49 3.49 9.91
C THR A 97 23.10 3.06 11.24
N ASP A 98 23.27 1.76 11.42
CA ASP A 98 24.07 1.16 12.49
C ASP A 98 25.55 1.07 12.11
N GLU A 99 26.37 0.45 12.96
CA GLU A 99 27.81 0.24 12.77
C GLU A 99 28.12 -0.65 11.55
N HIS A 100 27.15 -1.46 11.10
CA HIS A 100 27.25 -2.33 9.93
C HIS A 100 26.67 -1.67 8.66
N HIS A 101 26.41 -0.36 8.69
CA HIS A 101 25.80 0.41 7.59
C HIS A 101 24.36 -0.03 7.22
N HIS A 102 23.67 -0.80 8.08
CA HIS A 102 22.26 -1.13 7.86
C HIS A 102 21.38 0.04 8.26
N ILE A 103 20.38 0.35 7.43
CA ILE A 103 19.42 1.40 7.70
C ILE A 103 18.56 1.01 8.90
N ARG A 104 18.58 1.82 9.95
CA ARG A 104 17.77 1.66 11.17
C ARG A 104 16.62 2.65 11.27
N ARG A 105 16.74 3.79 10.61
CA ARG A 105 15.67 4.79 10.57
C ARG A 105 15.76 5.63 9.29
N ILE A 106 14.59 5.95 8.76
CA ILE A 106 14.43 6.89 7.65
C ILE A 106 13.51 8.02 8.15
N ILE A 107 13.94 9.26 7.97
CA ILE A 107 13.13 10.45 8.22
C ILE A 107 13.01 11.17 6.88
N ALA A 108 11.79 11.27 6.35
CA ALA A 108 11.53 11.77 5.01
C ALA A 108 10.31 12.71 5.00
N PRO A 109 10.44 13.94 5.53
CA PRO A 109 9.40 14.94 5.32
C PRO A 109 9.34 15.32 3.84
N ASP A 110 8.21 15.86 3.39
CA ASP A 110 8.11 16.47 2.07
C ASP A 110 7.43 17.83 2.12
N VAL A 111 7.71 18.61 1.10
CA VAL A 111 6.92 19.78 0.72
C VAL A 111 6.54 19.57 -0.74
N LEU A 112 5.27 19.71 -1.03
CA LEU A 112 4.74 19.47 -2.37
C LEU A 112 3.70 20.51 -2.75
N TYR A 113 3.49 20.63 -4.05
CA TYR A 113 2.41 21.43 -4.62
C TYR A 113 1.61 20.59 -5.62
N ASN A 114 0.29 20.70 -5.49
CA ASN A 114 -0.66 20.10 -6.43
C ASN A 114 -1.68 21.18 -6.83
N PRO A 115 -2.01 21.34 -8.13
CA PRO A 115 -2.94 22.39 -8.59
C PRO A 115 -4.33 22.33 -7.95
N TYR A 116 -4.82 21.14 -7.62
CA TYR A 116 -6.15 20.97 -7.01
C TYR A 116 -6.15 21.22 -5.50
N PHE A 117 -5.09 20.79 -4.81
CA PHE A 117 -5.07 20.75 -3.34
C PHE A 117 -4.11 21.78 -2.71
N GLY A 118 -3.35 22.52 -3.54
CA GLY A 118 -2.41 23.54 -3.09
C GLY A 118 -1.12 22.96 -2.51
N ILE A 119 -0.50 23.72 -1.62
CA ILE A 119 0.74 23.33 -0.94
C ILE A 119 0.41 22.26 0.10
N GLY A 120 1.25 21.23 0.17
CA GLY A 120 1.16 20.15 1.14
C GLY A 120 2.48 19.91 1.84
N PHE A 121 2.36 19.36 3.03
CA PHE A 121 3.47 18.91 3.86
C PHE A 121 3.13 17.54 4.44
N HIS A 122 4.08 16.60 4.34
CA HIS A 122 4.01 15.34 5.07
C HIS A 122 5.30 15.12 5.87
N ALA A 123 5.16 14.46 7.00
CA ALA A 123 6.28 13.91 7.77
C ALA A 123 6.18 12.40 7.78
N ARG A 124 7.28 11.73 7.43
CA ARG A 124 7.38 10.27 7.40
C ARG A 124 8.56 9.81 8.22
N VAL A 125 8.32 8.88 9.12
CA VAL A 125 9.34 8.20 9.89
C VAL A 125 9.14 6.71 9.75
N TYR A 126 10.17 6.01 9.30
CA TYR A 126 10.24 4.56 9.26
C TYR A 126 11.37 4.11 10.17
N ALA A 127 11.13 3.11 11.00
CA ALA A 127 12.13 2.54 11.86
C ALA A 127 12.16 1.02 11.76
N TYR A 128 13.36 0.48 11.79
CA TYR A 128 13.69 -0.91 11.64
C TYR A 128 14.55 -1.35 12.83
N PRO A 129 13.92 -1.58 14.01
CA PRO A 129 14.66 -2.04 15.21
C PRO A 129 15.41 -3.34 14.95
N SER A 130 14.84 -4.22 14.12
CA SER A 130 15.47 -5.44 13.63
C SER A 130 14.99 -5.75 12.20
N VAL A 131 15.54 -6.80 11.57
CA VAL A 131 15.04 -7.31 10.27
C VAL A 131 13.65 -7.93 10.38
N ASP A 132 13.26 -8.33 11.59
CA ASP A 132 11.97 -8.96 11.91
C ASP A 132 10.90 -7.97 12.39
N GLU A 133 11.29 -6.73 12.73
CA GLU A 133 10.44 -5.72 13.32
C GLU A 133 10.57 -4.39 12.59
N GLN A 134 9.45 -3.75 12.33
CA GLN A 134 9.39 -2.40 11.79
C GLN A 134 8.17 -1.63 12.30
N TRP A 135 8.29 -0.32 12.34
CA TRP A 135 7.15 0.57 12.51
C TRP A 135 7.30 1.82 11.65
N SER A 136 6.18 2.43 11.36
CA SER A 136 6.14 3.69 10.62
C SER A 136 5.10 4.65 11.16
N VAL A 137 5.38 5.93 11.01
CA VAL A 137 4.43 7.02 11.24
C VAL A 137 4.47 7.92 10.03
N VAL A 138 3.32 8.14 9.43
CA VAL A 138 3.12 9.08 8.32
C VAL A 138 2.02 10.05 8.72
N THR A 139 2.31 11.34 8.70
CA THR A 139 1.32 12.38 8.94
C THR A 139 1.48 13.50 7.93
N GLY A 140 0.40 14.16 7.58
CA GLY A 140 0.47 15.27 6.64
C GLY A 140 -0.86 15.93 6.37
N ALA A 141 -0.75 17.05 5.67
CA ALA A 141 -1.90 17.83 5.23
C ALA A 141 -1.54 18.59 3.96
N LYS A 142 -2.52 18.78 3.09
CA LYS A 142 -2.47 19.78 2.02
C LYS A 142 -3.34 20.97 2.39
N GLN A 143 -3.11 22.08 1.74
CA GLN A 143 -3.83 23.34 1.99
C GLN A 143 -5.34 23.14 1.90
N ARG A 144 -5.80 22.34 0.95
CA ARG A 144 -7.19 21.97 0.77
C ARG A 144 -7.37 20.47 1.04
N VAL A 145 -8.47 20.11 1.67
CA VAL A 145 -9.05 18.77 1.87
C VAL A 145 -8.13 17.75 2.54
N GLU A 146 -7.01 17.39 1.92
CA GLU A 146 -6.23 16.23 2.35
C GLU A 146 -5.67 16.35 3.76
N ARG A 147 -5.88 15.30 4.54
CA ARG A 147 -5.34 15.09 5.88
C ARG A 147 -4.99 13.63 6.01
N LYS A 148 -3.81 13.33 6.54
CA LYS A 148 -3.34 11.96 6.69
C LYS A 148 -2.65 11.75 8.02
N PHE A 149 -2.99 10.65 8.67
CA PHE A 149 -2.27 10.14 9.84
C PHE A 149 -2.32 8.62 9.79
N VAL A 150 -1.16 7.98 9.71
CA VAL A 150 -1.04 6.52 9.66
C VAL A 150 0.06 6.10 10.60
N VAL A 151 -0.22 5.13 11.45
CA VAL A 151 0.76 4.43 12.29
C VAL A 151 0.67 2.95 11.95
N GLU A 152 1.80 2.34 11.67
CA GLU A 152 1.90 0.90 11.42
C GLU A 152 2.99 0.29 12.28
N TYR A 153 2.74 -0.91 12.77
CA TYR A 153 3.70 -1.74 13.48
C TYR A 153 3.64 -3.16 12.94
N GLN A 154 4.79 -3.78 12.75
CA GLN A 154 4.88 -5.15 12.27
C GLN A 154 6.02 -5.88 12.98
N SER A 155 5.76 -7.12 13.43
CA SER A 155 6.73 -8.02 14.02
C SER A 155 6.52 -9.46 13.55
N GLY A 156 7.54 -10.30 13.66
CA GLY A 156 7.51 -11.68 13.21
C GLY A 156 7.49 -11.84 11.68
N ARG A 157 8.11 -10.89 10.96
CA ARG A 157 8.15 -10.86 9.49
C ARG A 157 8.87 -12.07 8.90
N LEU A 158 9.94 -12.52 9.54
CA LEU A 158 10.75 -13.65 9.09
C LEU A 158 10.13 -15.01 9.42
N ARG A 159 9.03 -15.02 10.20
CA ARG A 159 8.35 -16.25 10.65
C ARG A 159 9.27 -17.23 11.39
N ALA A 160 10.32 -16.72 12.02
CA ALA A 160 11.20 -17.50 12.87
C ALA A 160 10.51 -17.93 14.17
N GLN A 161 9.59 -17.09 14.64
CA GLN A 161 8.78 -17.35 15.84
C GLN A 161 7.41 -17.94 15.47
N ARG A 162 6.72 -18.52 16.45
CA ARG A 162 5.39 -19.13 16.24
C ARG A 162 4.31 -18.15 15.83
N CYS A 163 4.42 -16.91 16.27
CA CYS A 163 3.42 -15.86 15.98
C CYS A 163 4.05 -14.68 15.25
N SER A 164 3.23 -13.99 14.47
CA SER A 164 3.53 -12.68 13.87
C SER A 164 2.38 -11.73 14.11
N PHE A 165 2.66 -10.45 14.14
CA PHE A 165 1.67 -9.40 14.37
C PHE A 165 1.89 -8.24 13.40
N ASN A 166 0.78 -7.69 12.88
CA ASN A 166 0.76 -6.42 12.17
C ASN A 166 -0.44 -5.61 12.68
N GLY A 167 -0.20 -4.36 13.04
CA GLY A 167 -1.24 -3.43 13.49
C GLY A 167 -1.14 -2.11 12.75
N SER A 168 -2.28 -1.52 12.41
CA SER A 168 -2.34 -0.18 11.84
C SER A 168 -3.48 0.64 12.40
N LEU A 169 -3.21 1.93 12.57
CA LEU A 169 -4.17 2.98 12.88
C LEU A 169 -4.09 4.02 11.78
N MET A 170 -5.21 4.37 11.17
CA MET A 170 -5.27 5.31 10.06
C MET A 170 -6.42 6.30 10.23
N TYR A 171 -6.13 7.56 9.98
CA TYR A 171 -7.06 8.60 9.60
C TYR A 171 -6.61 9.14 8.24
N ASP A 172 -7.49 9.15 7.27
CA ASP A 172 -7.20 9.63 5.91
C ASP A 172 -8.41 10.39 5.37
N ARG A 173 -8.19 11.62 4.95
CA ARG A 173 -9.17 12.42 4.23
C ARG A 173 -8.57 12.82 2.90
N ASP A 174 -9.14 12.25 1.84
CA ASP A 174 -8.64 12.36 0.47
C ASP A 174 -9.74 12.89 -0.46
N GLY A 175 -9.46 13.95 -1.19
CA GLY A 175 -10.34 14.55 -2.18
C GLY A 175 -10.05 14.11 -3.62
N THR A 176 -9.08 13.22 -3.83
CA THR A 176 -8.71 12.74 -5.17
C THR A 176 -9.64 11.69 -5.76
N PRO A 177 -10.33 10.81 -4.99
CA PRO A 177 -11.02 9.67 -5.55
C PRO A 177 -12.03 10.03 -6.64
N ARG A 178 -12.05 9.18 -7.67
CA ARG A 178 -12.97 9.24 -8.80
C ARG A 178 -13.90 8.04 -8.81
N PHE A 179 -15.07 8.23 -9.40
CA PHE A 179 -15.99 7.15 -9.65
C PHE A 179 -16.67 7.34 -11.01
N PHE A 180 -16.70 6.29 -11.82
CA PHE A 180 -17.18 6.31 -13.19
C PHE A 180 -18.41 5.41 -13.40
N GLY A 181 -19.00 4.93 -12.29
CA GLY A 181 -20.07 3.94 -12.30
C GLY A 181 -19.55 2.52 -12.12
N ILE A 182 -20.47 1.55 -12.11
CA ILE A 182 -20.18 0.12 -11.92
C ILE A 182 -20.10 -0.57 -13.27
N GLY A 183 -19.10 -1.41 -13.46
CA GLY A 183 -18.89 -2.27 -14.62
C GLY A 183 -17.57 -2.04 -15.34
N ASN A 184 -17.15 -3.06 -16.08
CA ASN A 184 -15.87 -3.08 -16.80
C ASN A 184 -15.78 -2.07 -17.94
N GLN A 185 -16.92 -1.62 -18.46
CA GLN A 185 -17.03 -0.68 -19.58
C GLN A 185 -17.57 0.68 -19.13
N SER A 186 -17.42 1.03 -17.83
CA SER A 186 -17.85 2.35 -17.33
C SER A 186 -17.15 3.47 -18.13
N PRO A 187 -17.93 4.36 -18.78
CA PRO A 187 -17.35 5.33 -19.72
C PRO A 187 -16.62 6.45 -18.97
N GLN A 188 -15.50 6.93 -19.53
CA GLN A 188 -14.74 8.04 -18.96
C GLN A 188 -15.59 9.31 -18.80
N SER A 189 -16.58 9.52 -19.71
CA SER A 189 -17.53 10.64 -19.63
C SER A 189 -18.46 10.59 -18.41
N ALA A 190 -18.52 9.46 -17.69
CA ALA A 190 -19.30 9.33 -16.45
C ALA A 190 -18.49 9.74 -15.20
N GLU A 191 -17.33 10.34 -15.38
CA GLU A 191 -16.46 10.78 -14.30
C GLU A 191 -17.19 11.62 -13.26
N THR A 192 -16.98 11.25 -11.98
CA THR A 192 -17.39 12.01 -10.81
C THR A 192 -16.27 12.03 -9.77
N ASN A 193 -16.32 12.98 -8.88
CA ASN A 193 -15.38 13.10 -7.75
C ASN A 193 -16.12 13.00 -6.43
N TYR A 194 -15.44 12.47 -5.42
CA TYR A 194 -15.91 12.49 -4.03
C TYR A 194 -14.74 12.69 -3.08
N THR A 195 -15.03 13.13 -1.87
CA THR A 195 -14.07 13.15 -0.78
C THR A 195 -14.28 11.91 0.09
N ASN A 196 -13.24 11.13 0.26
CA ASN A 196 -13.22 9.97 1.13
C ASN A 196 -12.59 10.36 2.48
N GLU A 197 -13.36 10.31 3.55
CA GLU A 197 -12.85 10.48 4.91
C GLU A 197 -12.97 9.16 5.65
N GLN A 198 -11.84 8.62 6.12
CA GLN A 198 -11.78 7.29 6.68
C GLN A 198 -10.98 7.25 7.98
N GLU A 199 -11.56 6.60 8.97
CA GLU A 199 -10.88 6.18 10.19
C GLU A 199 -10.85 4.65 10.23
N SER A 200 -9.69 4.05 10.50
CA SER A 200 -9.61 2.60 10.61
C SER A 200 -8.59 2.12 11.61
N VAL A 201 -8.92 1.00 12.25
CA VAL A 201 -8.01 0.20 13.06
C VAL A 201 -7.98 -1.20 12.47
N GLN A 202 -6.80 -1.71 12.20
CA GLN A 202 -6.60 -3.06 11.71
C GLN A 202 -5.57 -3.80 12.56
N ALA A 203 -5.86 -5.05 12.84
CA ALA A 203 -4.93 -5.98 13.46
C ALA A 203 -4.86 -7.26 12.64
N GLN A 204 -3.66 -7.78 12.44
CA GLN A 204 -3.41 -9.07 11.82
C GLN A 204 -2.58 -9.93 12.78
N ILE A 205 -3.03 -11.14 13.00
CA ILE A 205 -2.37 -12.12 13.87
C ILE A 205 -2.08 -13.35 13.01
N GLY A 206 -0.80 -13.68 12.86
CA GLY A 206 -0.34 -14.82 12.11
C GLY A 206 0.13 -15.95 13.02
N LEU A 207 -0.35 -17.17 12.78
CA LEU A 207 0.17 -18.40 13.35
C LEU A 207 1.11 -19.03 12.32
N ASN A 208 2.41 -19.03 12.59
CA ASN A 208 3.43 -19.57 11.72
C ASN A 208 3.51 -21.09 11.91
N LEU A 209 2.98 -21.85 10.97
CA LEU A 209 3.02 -23.32 10.98
C LEU A 209 4.41 -23.83 10.55
N SER A 210 5.09 -23.05 9.71
CA SER A 210 6.48 -23.24 9.29
C SER A 210 7.01 -21.91 8.74
N LYS A 211 8.28 -21.84 8.32
CA LYS A 211 8.83 -20.67 7.61
C LYS A 211 8.03 -20.32 6.34
N ALA A 212 7.46 -21.33 5.68
CA ALA A 212 6.71 -21.13 4.44
C ALA A 212 5.19 -20.96 4.68
N TRP A 213 4.61 -21.61 5.67
CA TRP A 213 3.15 -21.64 5.87
C TRP A 213 2.71 -20.84 7.09
N GLN A 214 1.70 -20.01 6.91
CA GLN A 214 1.09 -19.20 7.96
C GLN A 214 -0.43 -19.21 7.83
N LEU A 215 -1.13 -19.33 8.95
CA LEU A 215 -2.55 -19.01 9.07
C LEU A 215 -2.65 -17.58 9.62
N LEU A 216 -3.33 -16.69 8.88
CA LEU A 216 -3.43 -15.27 9.21
C LEU A 216 -4.88 -14.88 9.44
N TYR A 217 -5.17 -14.32 10.61
CA TYR A 217 -6.42 -13.63 10.88
C TYR A 217 -6.23 -12.13 10.73
N THR A 218 -7.18 -11.47 10.06
CA THR A 218 -7.25 -10.00 9.93
C THR A 218 -8.58 -9.52 10.47
N GLY A 219 -8.55 -8.68 11.49
CA GLY A 219 -9.67 -7.88 11.97
C GLY A 219 -9.48 -6.42 11.57
N ARG A 220 -10.50 -5.81 10.94
CA ARG A 220 -10.48 -4.39 10.59
C ARG A 220 -11.80 -3.74 11.00
N MET A 221 -11.71 -2.64 11.72
CA MET A 221 -12.82 -1.72 11.96
C MET A 221 -12.57 -0.46 11.16
N ARG A 222 -13.60 -0.01 10.46
CA ARG A 222 -13.53 1.17 9.61
C ARG A 222 -14.81 1.98 9.72
N VAL A 223 -14.66 3.30 9.90
CA VAL A 223 -15.70 4.29 9.65
C VAL A 223 -15.27 5.05 8.40
N LEU A 224 -16.15 5.13 7.43
CA LEU A 224 -15.89 5.76 6.15
C LEU A 224 -17.04 6.71 5.84
N ASP A 225 -16.69 7.95 5.53
CA ASP A 225 -17.66 8.98 5.11
C ASP A 225 -17.35 9.42 3.68
N VAL A 226 -18.32 9.18 2.80
CA VAL A 226 -18.26 9.61 1.40
C VAL A 226 -18.96 10.96 1.29
N LEU A 227 -18.14 12.01 1.25
CA LEU A 227 -18.56 13.41 1.17
C LEU A 227 -18.62 13.89 -0.29
N PRO A 228 -19.32 14.99 -0.57
CA PRO A 228 -19.30 15.61 -1.90
C PRO A 228 -17.89 15.87 -2.43
N GLY A 229 -17.74 15.79 -3.74
CA GLY A 229 -16.49 16.11 -4.43
C GLY A 229 -16.09 17.58 -4.24
N THR A 230 -14.80 17.85 -4.24
CA THR A 230 -14.24 19.19 -4.02
C THR A 230 -13.62 19.80 -5.26
N LEU A 231 -13.64 19.10 -6.38
CA LEU A 231 -13.09 19.55 -7.65
C LEU A 231 -14.16 20.25 -8.48
N GLU A 232 -14.04 21.56 -8.64
CA GLU A 232 -15.04 22.45 -9.25
C GLU A 232 -15.43 22.07 -10.71
N ARG A 233 -14.56 21.34 -11.44
CA ARG A 233 -14.78 20.99 -12.85
C ARG A 233 -15.34 19.59 -13.07
N ILE A 234 -15.53 18.83 -12.01
CA ILE A 234 -15.98 17.44 -12.06
C ILE A 234 -17.24 17.34 -11.18
N ALA A 235 -18.30 16.73 -11.71
CA ALA A 235 -19.52 16.53 -10.96
C ALA A 235 -19.28 15.75 -9.67
N SER A 236 -19.97 16.10 -8.58
CA SER A 236 -19.92 15.28 -7.37
C SER A 236 -20.58 13.93 -7.62
N ILE A 237 -20.11 12.89 -6.91
CA ILE A 237 -20.68 11.54 -7.03
C ILE A 237 -22.18 11.53 -6.75
N GLY A 238 -22.66 12.33 -5.78
CA GLY A 238 -24.07 12.45 -5.43
C GLY A 238 -24.94 13.05 -6.52
N ASP A 239 -24.37 13.90 -7.39
CA ASP A 239 -25.13 14.56 -8.47
C ASP A 239 -25.46 13.59 -9.62
N ARG A 240 -24.60 12.59 -9.85
CA ARG A 240 -24.76 11.63 -10.95
C ARG A 240 -25.19 10.25 -10.49
N PHE A 241 -24.76 9.83 -9.30
CA PHE A 241 -24.99 8.50 -8.73
C PHE A 241 -25.63 8.58 -7.34
N GLY A 242 -26.61 9.49 -7.18
CA GLY A 242 -27.24 9.76 -5.88
C GLY A 242 -27.89 8.55 -5.20
N ASP A 243 -28.30 7.54 -5.97
CA ASP A 243 -28.90 6.30 -5.46
C ASP A 243 -27.90 5.19 -5.15
N ILE A 244 -26.57 5.45 -5.35
CA ILE A 244 -25.58 4.42 -5.12
C ILE A 244 -25.42 4.15 -3.61
N LEU A 245 -25.32 2.88 -3.23
CA LEU A 245 -25.11 2.50 -1.85
C LEU A 245 -23.71 2.90 -1.38
N GLY A 246 -23.61 3.52 -0.21
CA GLY A 246 -22.34 3.87 0.42
C GLY A 246 -22.00 5.35 0.35
N LEU A 247 -22.93 6.23 -0.07
CA LEU A 247 -22.82 7.66 0.17
C LEU A 247 -23.04 7.98 1.64
N GLY A 248 -22.37 9.03 2.16
CA GLY A 248 -22.38 9.39 3.58
C GLY A 248 -21.62 8.39 4.43
N THR A 249 -21.97 8.38 5.75
CA THR A 249 -21.24 7.62 6.74
C THR A 249 -21.59 6.14 6.72
N SER A 250 -20.59 5.30 6.70
CA SER A 250 -20.69 3.84 6.73
C SER A 250 -19.76 3.24 7.78
N HIS A 251 -20.17 2.15 8.41
CA HIS A 251 -19.39 1.38 9.35
C HIS A 251 -19.07 0.00 8.77
N GLU A 252 -17.87 -0.48 8.98
CA GLU A 252 -17.45 -1.81 8.56
C GLU A 252 -16.63 -2.50 9.65
N LEU A 253 -17.00 -3.72 9.97
CA LEU A 253 -16.20 -4.68 10.73
C LEU A 253 -15.90 -5.86 9.80
N LEU A 254 -14.64 -5.95 9.34
CA LEU A 254 -14.17 -7.06 8.52
C LEU A 254 -13.46 -8.10 9.38
N ASN A 255 -13.84 -9.35 9.20
CA ASN A 255 -13.13 -10.53 9.72
C ASN A 255 -12.70 -11.38 8.55
N ARG A 256 -11.38 -11.60 8.39
CA ARG A 256 -10.80 -12.37 7.28
C ARG A 256 -9.83 -13.41 7.81
N LEU A 257 -9.96 -14.62 7.30
CA LEU A 257 -8.98 -15.69 7.46
C LEU A 257 -8.21 -15.87 6.16
N SER A 258 -6.91 -16.05 6.27
CA SER A 258 -6.04 -16.26 5.12
C SER A 258 -5.06 -17.39 5.40
N VAL A 259 -4.81 -18.19 4.39
CA VAL A 259 -3.68 -19.13 4.35
C VAL A 259 -2.60 -18.50 3.49
N VAL A 260 -1.42 -18.34 4.04
CA VAL A 260 -0.27 -17.73 3.37
C VAL A 260 0.80 -18.80 3.17
N TYR A 261 1.25 -18.92 1.93
CA TYR A 261 2.43 -19.71 1.54
C TYR A 261 3.46 -18.75 0.97
N ASP A 262 4.68 -18.73 1.51
CA ASP A 262 5.72 -17.79 1.11
C ASP A 262 7.09 -18.47 1.17
N THR A 263 7.71 -18.61 0.01
CA THR A 263 9.03 -19.21 -0.20
C THR A 263 10.00 -18.22 -0.86
N ARG A 264 9.68 -16.93 -0.83
CA ARG A 264 10.56 -15.92 -1.39
C ARG A 264 11.91 -15.91 -0.65
N ASP A 265 12.95 -15.69 -1.41
CA ASP A 265 14.32 -15.55 -0.91
C ASP A 265 14.53 -14.26 -0.10
N ASP A 266 13.81 -13.19 -0.44
CA ASP A 266 13.82 -11.91 0.25
C ASP A 266 12.40 -11.36 0.39
N LEU A 267 12.08 -10.72 1.52
CA LEU A 267 10.75 -10.17 1.79
C LEU A 267 10.50 -8.84 1.05
N THR A 268 11.56 -8.11 0.72
CA THR A 268 11.49 -6.79 0.08
C THR A 268 11.85 -6.85 -1.40
N VAL A 269 12.96 -7.51 -1.74
CA VAL A 269 13.51 -7.56 -3.10
C VAL A 269 13.61 -9.03 -3.53
N ALA A 270 12.46 -9.67 -3.70
CA ALA A 270 12.41 -11.07 -4.09
C ALA A 270 12.94 -11.30 -5.50
N SER A 271 13.87 -12.25 -5.64
CA SER A 271 14.40 -12.70 -6.94
C SER A 271 13.99 -14.14 -7.26
N ARG A 272 13.62 -14.92 -6.26
CA ARG A 272 13.23 -16.34 -6.39
C ARG A 272 12.11 -16.69 -5.42
N GLY A 273 11.32 -17.70 -5.78
CA GLY A 273 10.26 -18.23 -4.93
C GLY A 273 8.89 -17.65 -5.27
N MET A 274 7.94 -17.85 -4.40
CA MET A 274 6.56 -17.41 -4.59
C MET A 274 5.91 -17.08 -3.25
N LYS A 275 4.87 -16.23 -3.32
CA LYS A 275 3.98 -15.96 -2.21
C LYS A 275 2.54 -16.11 -2.67
N TRP A 276 1.73 -16.85 -1.93
CA TRP A 276 0.31 -17.01 -2.17
C TRP A 276 -0.46 -16.66 -0.90
N VAL A 277 -1.52 -15.92 -1.09
CA VAL A 277 -2.49 -15.59 -0.04
C VAL A 277 -3.86 -16.00 -0.55
N VAL A 278 -4.40 -17.08 0.02
CA VAL A 278 -5.80 -17.48 -0.22
C VAL A 278 -6.61 -17.03 0.98
N TYR A 279 -7.70 -16.31 0.76
CA TYR A 279 -8.46 -15.72 1.84
C TYR A 279 -9.96 -15.85 1.66
N GLY A 280 -10.67 -15.82 2.79
CA GLY A 280 -12.11 -15.65 2.87
C GLY A 280 -12.46 -14.73 4.03
N GLY A 281 -13.49 -13.91 3.87
CA GLY A 281 -13.87 -12.92 4.86
C GLY A 281 -15.35 -12.59 4.86
N LEU A 282 -15.78 -12.02 5.99
CA LEU A 282 -17.12 -11.50 6.20
C LEU A 282 -17.01 -10.08 6.74
N ALA A 283 -17.70 -9.15 6.09
CA ALA A 283 -17.86 -7.78 6.54
C ALA A 283 -19.30 -7.53 7.02
N SER A 284 -19.43 -6.84 8.12
CA SER A 284 -20.70 -6.48 8.75
C SER A 284 -20.69 -5.04 9.24
N ARG A 285 -21.85 -4.45 9.51
CA ARG A 285 -21.96 -3.11 10.10
C ARG A 285 -21.76 -3.13 11.60
N HIS A 286 -22.41 -4.08 12.29
CA HIS A 286 -22.43 -4.20 13.75
C HIS A 286 -22.22 -5.65 14.17
N GLY A 287 -21.15 -5.92 14.93
CA GLY A 287 -20.84 -7.27 15.38
C GLY A 287 -20.40 -8.22 14.26
N VAL A 288 -19.89 -9.40 14.64
CA VAL A 288 -19.24 -10.31 13.70
C VAL A 288 -20.20 -10.93 12.68
N PHE A 289 -21.47 -11.17 13.06
CA PHE A 289 -22.45 -11.87 12.22
C PHE A 289 -23.75 -11.10 12.01
N ASN A 290 -23.88 -9.92 12.61
CA ASN A 290 -25.09 -9.11 12.51
C ASN A 290 -24.96 -8.07 11.40
N ASP A 291 -26.01 -7.89 10.61
CA ASP A 291 -26.10 -6.90 9.54
C ASP A 291 -24.94 -7.02 8.53
N SER A 292 -24.84 -8.20 7.92
CA SER A 292 -23.83 -8.52 6.92
C SER A 292 -23.87 -7.55 5.73
N LEU A 293 -22.73 -6.92 5.42
CA LEU A 293 -22.55 -6.08 4.25
C LEU A 293 -22.19 -6.92 3.02
N TYR A 294 -21.17 -7.76 3.16
CA TYR A 294 -20.70 -8.65 2.10
C TYR A 294 -19.84 -9.77 2.66
N SER A 295 -19.72 -10.84 1.89
CA SER A 295 -18.67 -11.84 2.04
C SER A 295 -17.67 -11.72 0.89
N GLU A 296 -16.43 -12.08 1.14
CA GLU A 296 -15.38 -12.06 0.13
C GLU A 296 -14.57 -13.35 0.16
N ALA A 297 -14.05 -13.71 -0.99
CA ALA A 297 -13.04 -14.75 -1.15
C ALA A 297 -12.07 -14.32 -2.24
N GLY A 298 -10.83 -14.77 -2.16
CA GLY A 298 -9.87 -14.39 -3.19
C GLY A 298 -8.52 -15.07 -3.06
N VAL A 299 -7.70 -14.76 -4.05
CA VAL A 299 -6.31 -15.19 -4.16
C VAL A 299 -5.48 -13.98 -4.55
N ASP A 300 -4.35 -13.80 -3.90
CA ASP A 300 -3.29 -12.88 -4.28
C ASP A 300 -1.99 -13.69 -4.34
N ALA A 301 -1.36 -13.74 -5.50
CA ALA A 301 -0.21 -14.61 -5.74
C ALA A 301 0.89 -13.87 -6.49
N SER A 302 2.12 -14.03 -6.06
CA SER A 302 3.31 -13.54 -6.75
C SER A 302 4.33 -14.67 -6.91
N ALA A 303 5.06 -14.65 -8.02
CA ALA A 303 6.11 -15.61 -8.33
C ALA A 303 7.32 -14.90 -8.92
N PHE A 304 8.51 -15.35 -8.54
CA PHE A 304 9.79 -14.74 -8.93
C PHE A 304 10.73 -15.84 -9.42
N ARG A 305 11.34 -15.60 -10.57
CA ARG A 305 12.29 -16.53 -11.17
C ARG A 305 13.48 -15.78 -11.77
N PRO A 306 14.70 -16.04 -11.33
CA PRO A 306 15.88 -15.53 -12.01
C PRO A 306 15.99 -16.19 -13.39
N ILE A 307 16.10 -15.40 -14.44
CA ILE A 307 16.21 -15.88 -15.82
C ILE A 307 17.58 -15.59 -16.44
N ALA A 308 18.31 -14.63 -15.89
CA ALA A 308 19.69 -14.33 -16.22
C ALA A 308 20.40 -13.71 -15.00
N LYS A 309 21.69 -13.45 -15.10
CA LYS A 309 22.41 -12.65 -14.10
C LYS A 309 21.73 -11.29 -13.99
N ASP A 310 21.47 -10.85 -12.76
CA ASP A 310 20.85 -9.56 -12.45
C ASP A 310 19.48 -9.32 -13.10
N THR A 311 18.78 -10.41 -13.51
CA THR A 311 17.49 -10.31 -14.20
C THR A 311 16.49 -11.31 -13.61
N THR A 312 15.36 -10.81 -13.10
CA THR A 312 14.29 -11.58 -12.49
C THR A 312 12.99 -11.40 -13.29
N LEU A 313 12.34 -12.49 -13.65
CA LEU A 313 10.96 -12.48 -14.10
C LEU A 313 10.06 -12.53 -12.88
N ALA A 314 9.23 -11.49 -12.69
CA ALA A 314 8.24 -11.41 -11.65
C ALA A 314 6.83 -11.45 -12.25
N ALA A 315 5.93 -12.21 -11.63
CA ALA A 315 4.54 -12.31 -12.03
C ALA A 315 3.64 -12.13 -10.81
N HIS A 316 2.51 -11.46 -11.00
CA HIS A 316 1.49 -11.28 -9.98
C HIS A 316 0.11 -11.61 -10.55
N LEU A 317 -0.74 -12.21 -9.74
CA LEU A 317 -2.13 -12.52 -10.02
C LEU A 317 -2.97 -12.20 -8.81
N ALA A 318 -4.07 -11.47 -9.01
CA ALA A 318 -5.06 -11.27 -7.98
C ALA A 318 -6.47 -11.52 -8.51
N VAL A 319 -7.26 -12.24 -7.71
CA VAL A 319 -8.68 -12.49 -7.96
C VAL A 319 -9.43 -12.17 -6.68
N ARG A 320 -10.45 -11.33 -6.76
CA ARG A 320 -11.39 -11.09 -5.67
C ARG A 320 -12.79 -11.40 -6.11
N TYR A 321 -13.53 -12.08 -5.28
CA TYR A 321 -14.88 -12.54 -5.50
C TYR A 321 -15.77 -12.15 -4.30
N LEU A 322 -16.94 -11.57 -4.57
CA LEU A 322 -17.95 -11.22 -3.57
C LEU A 322 -19.21 -12.09 -3.75
N PRO A 323 -19.28 -13.28 -3.11
CA PRO A 323 -20.38 -14.23 -3.30
C PRO A 323 -21.74 -13.64 -2.94
N SER A 324 -21.83 -12.92 -1.82
CA SER A 324 -23.05 -12.28 -1.35
C SER A 324 -22.96 -10.77 -1.47
N ALA A 325 -23.35 -10.23 -2.61
CA ALA A 325 -23.19 -8.81 -2.93
C ALA A 325 -24.56 -8.13 -3.24
N HIS A 326 -25.61 -8.39 -2.46
CA HIS A 326 -26.92 -7.80 -2.72
C HIS A 326 -27.04 -6.33 -2.30
N ARG A 327 -26.29 -5.89 -1.31
CA ARG A 327 -26.32 -4.52 -0.75
C ARG A 327 -24.91 -4.00 -0.43
N VAL A 328 -23.96 -4.26 -1.29
CA VAL A 328 -22.58 -3.83 -1.09
C VAL A 328 -22.44 -2.36 -1.40
N PRO A 329 -21.89 -1.53 -0.48
CA PRO A 329 -21.50 -0.17 -0.80
C PRO A 329 -20.48 -0.14 -1.93
N PHE A 330 -20.53 0.89 -2.79
CA PHE A 330 -19.64 0.96 -3.96
C PHE A 330 -18.15 0.91 -3.58
N TRP A 331 -17.77 1.53 -2.48
CA TRP A 331 -16.39 1.55 -1.98
C TRP A 331 -15.89 0.19 -1.47
N ALA A 332 -16.80 -0.77 -1.24
CA ALA A 332 -16.45 -2.16 -0.85
C ALA A 332 -16.40 -3.12 -2.05
N LEU A 333 -16.87 -2.71 -3.22
CA LEU A 333 -16.76 -3.50 -4.43
C LEU A 333 -15.30 -3.81 -4.78
N SER A 334 -15.08 -4.79 -5.61
CA SER A 334 -13.77 -5.06 -6.19
C SER A 334 -13.42 -3.97 -7.19
N SER A 335 -12.18 -3.49 -7.18
CA SER A 335 -11.75 -2.45 -8.10
C SER A 335 -10.36 -2.72 -8.66
N ILE A 336 -10.09 -2.20 -9.85
CA ILE A 336 -8.79 -2.22 -10.51
C ILE A 336 -8.43 -0.81 -11.00
N GLY A 337 -7.15 -0.51 -11.05
CA GLY A 337 -6.56 0.78 -11.39
C GLY A 337 -5.54 1.20 -10.34
N GLY A 338 -4.62 2.10 -10.71
CA GLY A 338 -3.52 2.49 -9.83
C GLY A 338 -2.33 1.53 -9.91
N ASP A 339 -1.41 1.68 -8.98
CA ASP A 339 -0.08 1.05 -9.01
C ASP A 339 0.13 -0.07 -7.96
N ARG A 340 -0.81 -0.26 -7.02
CA ARG A 340 -0.61 -1.17 -5.88
C ARG A 340 -1.64 -2.28 -5.81
N SER A 341 -1.16 -3.45 -5.41
CA SER A 341 -2.01 -4.57 -5.00
C SER A 341 -2.32 -4.49 -3.50
N GLN A 342 -3.59 -4.66 -3.17
CA GLN A 342 -4.06 -4.79 -1.79
C GLN A 342 -4.90 -6.05 -1.65
N VAL A 343 -4.51 -6.96 -0.79
CA VAL A 343 -5.25 -8.19 -0.53
C VAL A 343 -6.69 -7.87 -0.11
N GLY A 344 -7.65 -8.27 -0.96
CA GLY A 344 -9.06 -7.94 -0.76
C GLY A 344 -9.42 -6.47 -0.99
N GLY A 345 -8.66 -5.76 -1.81
CA GLY A 345 -8.88 -4.36 -2.15
C GLY A 345 -8.62 -4.07 -3.63
N VAL A 346 -8.12 -2.88 -3.90
CA VAL A 346 -7.77 -2.42 -5.25
C VAL A 346 -6.62 -3.25 -5.81
N GLN A 347 -6.67 -3.55 -7.10
CA GLN A 347 -5.63 -4.28 -7.82
C GLN A 347 -4.99 -3.40 -8.89
N PRO A 348 -3.68 -3.59 -9.17
CA PRO A 348 -2.94 -2.70 -10.05
C PRO A 348 -3.38 -2.82 -11.51
N LEU A 349 -3.39 -1.66 -12.18
CA LEU A 349 -3.53 -1.51 -13.62
C LEU A 349 -2.94 -0.14 -13.97
N ARG A 350 -1.63 -0.03 -14.07
CA ARG A 350 -0.80 1.19 -13.98
C ARG A 350 -0.91 2.18 -15.16
N GLY A 351 -1.86 2.01 -16.06
CA GLY A 351 -2.23 2.99 -17.08
C GLY A 351 -3.56 3.70 -16.79
N PHE A 352 -4.12 3.49 -15.59
CA PHE A 352 -5.40 4.05 -15.16
C PHE A 352 -5.29 4.58 -13.73
N GLY A 353 -6.12 5.56 -13.37
CA GLY A 353 -6.23 6.07 -12.01
C GLY A 353 -6.67 5.01 -11.00
N ALA A 354 -6.44 5.26 -9.72
CA ALA A 354 -6.76 4.32 -8.65
C ALA A 354 -8.27 4.01 -8.60
N GLY A 355 -8.63 2.72 -8.68
CA GLY A 355 -10.01 2.32 -8.66
C GLY A 355 -10.82 2.82 -9.87
N ARG A 356 -10.24 2.84 -11.07
CA ARG A 356 -10.93 3.28 -12.29
C ARG A 356 -12.15 2.44 -12.64
N PHE A 357 -12.11 1.13 -12.39
CA PHE A 357 -13.20 0.20 -12.68
C PHE A 357 -13.65 -0.53 -11.43
N TYR A 358 -14.97 -0.55 -11.19
CA TYR A 358 -15.61 -1.18 -10.04
C TYR A 358 -16.63 -2.21 -10.47
N ASP A 359 -16.63 -3.39 -9.87
CA ASP A 359 -17.72 -4.38 -9.96
C ASP A 359 -17.64 -5.35 -8.76
N ARG A 360 -18.52 -6.36 -8.72
CA ARG A 360 -18.52 -7.37 -7.66
C ARG A 360 -17.20 -8.12 -7.57
N ASN A 361 -16.63 -8.48 -8.72
CA ASN A 361 -15.45 -9.32 -8.80
C ASN A 361 -14.37 -8.64 -9.61
N SER A 362 -13.12 -8.96 -9.34
CA SER A 362 -11.98 -8.49 -10.12
C SER A 362 -11.00 -9.60 -10.44
N PHE A 363 -10.33 -9.45 -11.55
CA PHE A 363 -9.17 -10.20 -12.00
C PHE A 363 -8.10 -9.20 -12.43
N SER A 364 -6.87 -9.41 -11.97
CA SER A 364 -5.71 -8.62 -12.36
C SER A 364 -4.48 -9.52 -12.43
N THR A 365 -3.63 -9.28 -13.41
CA THR A 365 -2.33 -9.95 -13.50
C THR A 365 -1.30 -8.99 -14.06
N THR A 366 -0.09 -9.10 -13.54
CA THR A 366 1.08 -8.31 -13.94
C THR A 366 2.24 -9.24 -14.24
N ILE A 367 2.99 -8.94 -15.29
CA ILE A 367 4.28 -9.56 -15.59
C ILE A 367 5.32 -8.45 -15.71
N GLU A 368 6.43 -8.58 -14.98
CA GLU A 368 7.55 -7.65 -14.98
C GLU A 368 8.86 -8.37 -15.27
N LEU A 369 9.71 -7.74 -16.05
CA LEU A 369 11.10 -8.17 -16.24
C LEU A 369 12.00 -7.21 -15.47
N ARG A 370 12.40 -7.55 -14.25
CA ARG A 370 13.23 -6.74 -13.35
C ARG A 370 14.71 -6.98 -13.65
N ARG A 371 15.43 -5.92 -14.02
CA ARG A 371 16.86 -6.01 -14.30
C ARG A 371 17.64 -4.91 -13.59
N THR A 372 18.58 -5.28 -12.74
CA THR A 372 19.57 -4.35 -12.18
C THR A 372 20.53 -3.96 -13.30
N VAL A 373 20.58 -2.67 -13.61
CA VAL A 373 21.39 -2.13 -14.72
C VAL A 373 22.64 -1.43 -14.23
N MET A 374 22.64 -0.94 -12.99
CA MET A 374 23.73 -0.20 -12.40
C MET A 374 23.69 -0.30 -10.87
N SER A 375 24.84 -0.22 -10.24
CA SER A 375 24.94 -0.04 -8.79
C SER A 375 25.99 1.03 -8.47
N PHE A 376 25.73 1.77 -7.39
CA PHE A 376 26.60 2.84 -6.93
C PHE A 376 26.43 3.05 -5.41
N ASN A 377 27.40 3.71 -4.79
CA ASN A 377 27.30 4.07 -3.39
C ASN A 377 26.82 5.51 -3.23
N ALA A 378 25.76 5.71 -2.46
CA ALA A 378 25.22 7.01 -2.09
C ALA A 378 25.07 7.09 -0.57
N ILE A 379 25.68 8.11 0.05
CA ILE A 379 25.59 8.39 1.50
C ILE A 379 25.84 7.12 2.33
N SER A 380 27.00 6.49 2.11
CA SER A 380 27.42 5.25 2.81
C SER A 380 26.44 4.07 2.63
N THR A 381 25.54 4.12 1.65
CA THR A 381 24.59 3.07 1.33
C THR A 381 24.77 2.61 -0.10
N HIS A 382 24.79 1.29 -0.30
CA HIS A 382 24.80 0.69 -1.64
C HIS A 382 23.41 0.80 -2.27
N VAL A 383 23.34 1.42 -3.45
CA VAL A 383 22.09 1.61 -4.21
C VAL A 383 22.19 0.89 -5.53
N GLU A 384 21.20 0.05 -5.82
CA GLU A 384 21.01 -0.63 -7.10
C GLU A 384 19.93 0.11 -7.90
N LEU A 385 20.19 0.38 -9.19
CA LEU A 385 19.19 0.89 -10.12
C LEU A 385 18.62 -0.27 -10.93
N GLU A 386 17.31 -0.46 -10.86
CA GLU A 386 16.58 -1.50 -11.58
C GLU A 386 15.65 -0.87 -12.63
N LEU A 387 15.63 -1.45 -13.82
CA LEU A 387 14.63 -1.22 -14.86
C LEU A 387 13.68 -2.40 -14.92
N ALA A 388 12.38 -2.12 -15.02
CA ALA A 388 11.33 -3.13 -14.97
C ALA A 388 10.24 -2.85 -16.02
N PRO A 389 10.46 -3.21 -17.32
CA PRO A 389 9.35 -3.24 -18.25
C PRO A 389 8.26 -4.21 -17.77
N PHE A 390 7.00 -3.80 -17.94
CA PHE A 390 5.85 -4.55 -17.44
C PHE A 390 4.65 -4.54 -18.39
N VAL A 391 3.80 -5.53 -18.18
CA VAL A 391 2.45 -5.59 -18.77
C VAL A 391 1.46 -5.89 -17.64
N ASP A 392 0.43 -5.05 -17.52
CA ASP A 392 -0.72 -5.29 -16.64
C ASP A 392 -1.96 -5.63 -17.47
N LEU A 393 -2.70 -6.62 -17.00
CA LEU A 393 -4.00 -7.00 -17.56
C LEU A 393 -5.00 -7.08 -16.42
N GLY A 394 -6.21 -6.54 -16.63
CA GLY A 394 -7.22 -6.59 -15.58
C GLY A 394 -8.63 -6.37 -16.10
N ARG A 395 -9.60 -6.82 -15.32
CA ARG A 395 -11.01 -6.53 -15.52
C ARG A 395 -11.79 -6.65 -14.21
N VAL A 396 -12.94 -6.03 -14.19
CA VAL A 396 -14.00 -6.28 -13.21
C VAL A 396 -15.19 -6.97 -13.87
N PHE A 397 -16.02 -7.71 -13.10
CA PHE A 397 -17.17 -8.43 -13.64
C PHE A 397 -18.24 -8.73 -12.59
N ALA A 398 -19.52 -8.69 -13.00
CA ALA A 398 -20.64 -8.87 -12.09
C ALA A 398 -20.92 -10.35 -11.75
N ARG A 399 -20.76 -11.26 -12.71
CA ARG A 399 -21.16 -12.67 -12.58
C ARG A 399 -19.94 -13.58 -12.64
N SER A 400 -19.89 -14.58 -11.74
CA SER A 400 -18.84 -15.62 -11.73
C SER A 400 -18.80 -16.46 -13.01
N SER A 401 -19.92 -16.60 -13.72
CA SER A 401 -20.00 -17.31 -15.00
C SER A 401 -19.34 -16.57 -16.16
N THR A 402 -18.97 -15.28 -15.98
CA THR A 402 -18.29 -14.52 -17.00
C THR A 402 -16.81 -14.91 -17.02
N TRP A 403 -16.31 -15.34 -18.19
CA TRP A 403 -14.91 -15.74 -18.34
C TRP A 403 -13.97 -14.57 -17.98
N PRO A 404 -13.06 -14.72 -16.97
CA PRO A 404 -12.28 -13.60 -16.46
C PRO A 404 -11.27 -13.04 -17.45
N LEU A 405 -10.91 -13.76 -18.49
CA LEU A 405 -9.96 -13.32 -19.52
C LEU A 405 -10.62 -12.63 -20.73
N ALA A 406 -11.95 -12.47 -20.72
CA ALA A 406 -12.63 -11.72 -21.78
C ALA A 406 -12.60 -10.21 -21.49
N GLN A 407 -12.48 -9.38 -22.51
CA GLN A 407 -12.54 -7.89 -22.40
C GLN A 407 -11.57 -7.31 -21.37
N LEU A 408 -10.33 -7.77 -21.38
CA LEU A 408 -9.29 -7.26 -20.49
C LEU A 408 -8.88 -5.84 -20.89
N HIS A 409 -8.75 -4.96 -19.90
CA HIS A 409 -7.97 -3.75 -20.02
C HIS A 409 -6.47 -4.12 -20.01
N LYS A 410 -5.69 -3.44 -20.84
CA LYS A 410 -4.28 -3.74 -21.07
C LYS A 410 -3.44 -2.49 -20.84
N VAL A 411 -2.32 -2.65 -20.17
CA VAL A 411 -1.32 -1.60 -19.94
C VAL A 411 0.04 -2.16 -20.26
N GLY A 412 0.85 -1.39 -20.97
CA GLY A 412 2.29 -1.60 -21.12
C GLY A 412 3.05 -0.48 -20.48
N GLY A 413 4.18 -0.76 -19.84
CA GLY A 413 4.90 0.29 -19.14
C GLY A 413 6.34 -0.06 -18.77
N LEU A 414 6.98 0.88 -18.08
CA LEU A 414 8.35 0.79 -17.59
C LEU A 414 8.43 1.28 -16.15
N GLY A 415 8.96 0.46 -15.26
CA GLY A 415 9.35 0.82 -13.91
C GLY A 415 10.83 1.18 -13.83
N ILE A 416 11.14 2.21 -13.05
CA ILE A 416 12.51 2.60 -12.68
C ILE A 416 12.56 2.55 -11.16
N ARG A 417 13.50 1.79 -10.59
CA ARG A 417 13.55 1.55 -9.14
C ARG A 417 14.94 1.78 -8.59
N GLY A 418 15.00 2.48 -7.45
CA GLY A 418 16.20 2.63 -6.64
C GLY A 418 16.10 1.75 -5.42
N ILE A 419 17.00 0.78 -5.29
CA ILE A 419 16.97 -0.24 -4.24
C ILE A 419 18.13 0.00 -3.28
N ALA A 420 17.81 0.22 -2.01
CA ALA A 420 18.77 0.27 -0.91
C ALA A 420 18.43 -0.86 0.07
N ARG A 421 19.17 -1.96 -0.03
CA ARG A 421 18.93 -3.16 0.81
C ARG A 421 19.19 -2.89 2.28
N PRO A 422 18.47 -3.55 3.20
CA PRO A 422 17.46 -4.57 2.93
C PRO A 422 16.01 -4.04 2.87
N PHE A 423 15.75 -2.73 3.04
CA PHE A 423 14.41 -2.26 3.38
C PHE A 423 13.78 -1.27 2.40
N VAL A 424 14.56 -0.63 1.54
CA VAL A 424 14.06 0.52 0.77
C VAL A 424 14.10 0.25 -0.72
N VAL A 425 12.93 0.35 -1.33
CA VAL A 425 12.76 0.40 -2.78
C VAL A 425 11.95 1.64 -3.09
N GLY A 426 12.59 2.65 -3.71
CA GLY A 426 11.86 3.77 -4.30
C GLY A 426 11.57 3.46 -5.76
N TYR A 427 10.38 3.81 -6.27
CA TYR A 427 10.03 3.52 -7.66
C TYR A 427 9.33 4.69 -8.36
N VAL A 428 9.48 4.70 -9.68
CA VAL A 428 8.68 5.46 -10.64
C VAL A 428 8.19 4.48 -11.69
N ASP A 429 6.88 4.25 -11.77
CA ASP A 429 6.26 3.40 -12.79
C ASP A 429 5.52 4.29 -13.80
N ILE A 430 5.82 4.12 -15.09
CA ILE A 430 5.18 4.82 -16.20
C ILE A 430 4.38 3.79 -16.97
N GLY A 431 3.07 3.90 -16.96
CA GLY A 431 2.16 3.00 -17.65
C GLY A 431 1.35 3.71 -18.74
N TYR A 432 1.06 3.01 -19.82
CA TYR A 432 0.22 3.48 -20.92
C TYR A 432 -0.93 2.50 -21.16
N GLY A 433 -2.15 3.00 -20.99
CA GLY A 433 -3.40 2.28 -21.20
C GLY A 433 -4.27 2.94 -22.26
N SER A 434 -5.50 2.46 -22.43
CA SER A 434 -6.45 3.02 -23.41
C SER A 434 -6.91 4.47 -23.10
N GLU A 435 -6.72 4.92 -21.85
CA GLU A 435 -7.07 6.29 -21.42
C GLU A 435 -5.86 7.23 -21.37
N GLY A 436 -4.67 6.76 -21.78
CA GLY A 436 -3.46 7.56 -21.86
C GLY A 436 -2.36 7.06 -20.93
N MET A 437 -1.47 7.97 -20.55
CA MET A 437 -0.30 7.72 -19.72
C MET A 437 -0.58 8.08 -18.26
N ALA A 438 -0.14 7.21 -17.34
CA ALA A 438 -0.10 7.48 -15.92
C ALA A 438 1.31 7.27 -15.37
N VAL A 439 1.70 8.06 -14.37
CA VAL A 439 3.00 7.98 -13.70
C VAL A 439 2.77 7.88 -12.21
N PHE A 440 3.23 6.79 -11.62
CA PHE A 440 3.13 6.53 -10.19
C PHE A 440 4.50 6.54 -9.54
N THR A 441 4.58 7.06 -8.32
CA THR A 441 5.79 7.08 -7.52
C THR A 441 5.50 6.58 -6.12
N GLY A 442 6.43 5.85 -5.53
CA GLY A 442 6.22 5.33 -4.19
C GLY A 442 7.43 4.64 -3.59
N ILE A 443 7.18 4.00 -2.46
CA ILE A 443 8.14 3.18 -1.72
C ILE A 443 7.59 1.75 -1.66
N ASN A 444 8.46 0.76 -1.74
CA ASN A 444 8.22 -0.67 -1.91
C ASN A 444 7.81 -1.07 -3.34
N TYR A 445 7.82 -2.39 -3.61
CA TYR A 445 7.32 -2.91 -4.89
C TYR A 445 5.79 -2.81 -4.97
N PRO A 446 5.23 -2.73 -6.19
CA PRO A 446 3.78 -2.75 -6.43
C PRO A 446 3.09 -4.03 -5.90
N PHE A 447 3.83 -5.18 -5.82
CA PHE A 447 3.35 -6.48 -5.35
C PHE A 447 4.48 -7.35 -4.83
#